data_75e799070139ba36335c4891b78972f1
#
_entry.id   75e799070139ba36335c4891b78972f1
#
_cell.length_a   1.000
_cell.length_b   1.000
_cell.length_c   1.000
_cell.angle_alpha   90.00
_cell.angle_beta   90.00
_cell.angle_gamma   90.00
#
_symmetry.space_group_name_H-M   'P 1'
#
loop_
_entity.id
_entity.type
_entity.pdbx_description
1 polymer ?
#
loop_
_entity_poly.entity_id
_entity_poly.type
_entity_poly.pdbx_seq_one_letter_code
_entity_poly.pdbx_strand_id
1 'polypeptide(L)'
;MDANPKCGGLGVCMLNVDGTKAMESRRGLPTPLTSFYKMIGLCKRFPKHKSFGRYYLGCLPWDKPASIEVISGAYCMLRKEALDKVGLLDEDFFMYGEDIDLSYRLLKGGYENWYIPATMLHYKGESTQKSSFRYVHVFYEAMLIFFRKHYGHLSLIFSLPIKFAIYLKAALTLVGMQLDNARKMLGFVDTRYHDTSRYFFLGSESSLKACRNLAETKGLQAEYFEATAN
;
A
#
# COMPACT_ATOMS: atom_id res chain seq x y z
N MET A 1 -19.99 -11.14 -12.26
CA MET A 1 -20.75 -9.87 -12.37
C MET A 1 -22.15 -10.12 -12.90
N ASP A 2 -22.31 -10.97 -13.88
CA ASP A 2 -23.62 -11.22 -14.51
C ASP A 2 -24.67 -11.76 -13.55
N ALA A 3 -24.27 -12.64 -12.63
CA ALA A 3 -25.15 -13.15 -11.56
C ALA A 3 -25.59 -12.09 -10.54
N ASN A 4 -24.94 -10.93 -10.49
CA ASN A 4 -25.31 -9.82 -9.60
C ASN A 4 -25.32 -8.50 -10.39
N PRO A 5 -26.46 -8.06 -10.91
CA PRO A 5 -26.59 -6.80 -11.66
C PRO A 5 -26.21 -5.55 -10.87
N LYS A 6 -26.29 -5.61 -9.53
CA LYS A 6 -25.87 -4.50 -8.66
C LYS A 6 -24.35 -4.43 -8.48
N CYS A 7 -23.61 -5.46 -8.86
CA CYS A 7 -22.16 -5.42 -8.77
C CYS A 7 -21.59 -4.41 -9.76
N GLY A 8 -21.14 -3.27 -9.28
CA GLY A 8 -20.49 -2.21 -10.05
C GLY A 8 -19.01 -2.47 -10.27
N GLY A 9 -18.37 -3.13 -9.31
CA GLY A 9 -16.98 -3.50 -9.41
C GLY A 9 -16.62 -4.68 -8.52
N LEU A 10 -15.58 -5.42 -8.91
CA LEU A 10 -15.02 -6.51 -8.12
C LEU A 10 -13.49 -6.49 -8.11
N GLY A 11 -12.92 -6.92 -6.99
CA GLY A 11 -11.52 -7.19 -6.78
C GLY A 11 -11.28 -8.65 -6.43
N VAL A 12 -10.01 -9.06 -6.43
CA VAL A 12 -9.60 -10.45 -6.18
C VAL A 12 -8.63 -10.54 -4.99
N CYS A 13 -8.32 -11.76 -4.57
CA CYS A 13 -7.32 -12.03 -3.55
C CYS A 13 -5.91 -11.80 -4.12
N MET A 14 -5.29 -10.70 -3.74
CA MET A 14 -3.91 -10.43 -4.10
C MET A 14 -2.96 -11.17 -3.15
N LEU A 15 -1.92 -11.76 -3.70
CA LEU A 15 -0.83 -12.37 -2.95
C LEU A 15 0.40 -11.46 -3.00
N ASN A 16 1.09 -11.33 -1.90
CA ASN A 16 2.43 -10.75 -1.84
C ASN A 16 3.45 -11.72 -2.47
N VAL A 17 4.66 -11.25 -2.74
CA VAL A 17 5.76 -12.05 -3.33
C VAL A 17 6.08 -13.31 -2.50
N ASP A 18 5.91 -13.22 -1.18
CA ASP A 18 6.09 -14.33 -0.23
C ASP A 18 4.90 -15.31 -0.17
N GLY A 19 3.89 -15.15 -1.04
CA GLY A 19 2.69 -15.97 -1.08
C GLY A 19 1.65 -15.62 -0.01
N THR A 20 1.91 -14.68 0.89
CA THR A 20 0.94 -14.24 1.88
C THR A 20 -0.17 -13.40 1.26
N LYS A 21 -1.36 -13.44 1.83
CA LYS A 21 -2.50 -12.66 1.34
C LYS A 21 -2.30 -11.17 1.64
N ALA A 22 -2.40 -10.34 0.61
CA ALA A 22 -2.30 -8.89 0.77
C ALA A 22 -3.59 -8.33 1.39
N MET A 23 -3.47 -7.67 2.53
CA MET A 23 -4.61 -7.13 3.28
C MET A 23 -5.43 -6.11 2.46
N GLU A 24 -4.81 -5.48 1.49
CA GLU A 24 -5.45 -4.50 0.59
C GLU A 24 -6.42 -5.12 -0.42
N SER A 25 -6.48 -6.44 -0.52
CA SER A 25 -7.47 -7.14 -1.34
C SER A 25 -8.91 -6.83 -0.91
N ARG A 26 -9.11 -6.47 0.36
CA ARG A 26 -10.41 -6.16 0.95
C ARG A 26 -10.26 -4.97 1.87
N ARG A 27 -10.93 -3.90 1.54
CA ARG A 27 -10.84 -2.66 2.33
C ARG A 27 -12.22 -2.08 2.62
N GLY A 28 -12.36 -1.52 3.81
CA GLY A 28 -13.41 -0.58 4.14
C GLY A 28 -13.05 0.84 3.71
N LEU A 29 -14.04 1.71 3.63
CA LEU A 29 -13.81 3.13 3.38
C LEU A 29 -12.94 3.74 4.47
N PRO A 30 -11.96 4.57 4.08
CA PRO A 30 -11.11 5.28 5.03
C PRO A 30 -11.87 6.46 5.64
N THR A 31 -12.93 6.15 6.43
CA THR A 31 -13.57 7.19 7.23
C THR A 31 -12.57 7.75 8.24
N PRO A 32 -12.78 8.95 8.79
CA PRO A 32 -11.88 9.51 9.80
C PRO A 32 -11.61 8.56 10.96
N LEU A 33 -12.65 7.86 11.42
CA LEU A 33 -12.55 6.92 12.54
C LEU A 33 -11.76 5.65 12.16
N THR A 34 -12.02 5.07 10.98
CA THR A 34 -11.28 3.88 10.52
C THR A 34 -9.82 4.22 10.22
N SER A 35 -9.54 5.41 9.69
CA SER A 35 -8.20 5.91 9.46
C SER A 35 -7.45 6.15 10.78
N PHE A 36 -8.13 6.71 11.78
CA PHE A 36 -7.59 6.89 13.12
C PHE A 36 -7.22 5.56 13.77
N TYR A 37 -8.11 4.56 13.74
CA TYR A 37 -7.81 3.22 14.30
C TYR A 37 -6.63 2.55 13.59
N LYS A 38 -6.49 2.72 12.28
CA LYS A 38 -5.32 2.24 11.54
C LYS A 38 -4.05 2.94 12.00
N MET A 39 -4.08 4.27 12.14
CA MET A 39 -2.93 5.09 12.51
C MET A 39 -2.37 4.74 13.90
N ILE A 40 -3.25 4.52 14.89
CA ILE A 40 -2.85 4.13 16.26
C ILE A 40 -2.60 2.62 16.43
N GLY A 41 -2.66 1.85 15.35
CA GLY A 41 -2.34 0.43 15.35
C GLY A 41 -3.44 -0.52 15.83
N LEU A 42 -4.62 -0.02 16.22
CA LEU A 42 -5.75 -0.86 16.66
C LEU A 42 -6.19 -1.84 15.59
N CYS A 43 -6.17 -1.44 14.32
CA CYS A 43 -6.50 -2.31 13.20
C CYS A 43 -5.56 -3.54 13.12
N LYS A 44 -4.27 -3.37 13.42
CA LYS A 44 -3.29 -4.46 13.49
C LYS A 44 -3.47 -5.33 14.74
N ARG A 45 -3.80 -4.71 15.85
CA ARG A 45 -3.95 -5.41 17.16
C ARG A 45 -5.23 -6.23 17.24
N PHE A 46 -6.32 -5.75 16.61
CA PHE A 46 -7.64 -6.37 16.62
C PHE A 46 -8.21 -6.51 15.19
N PRO A 47 -7.57 -7.29 14.30
CA PRO A 47 -7.91 -7.32 12.88
C PRO A 47 -9.31 -7.85 12.60
N LYS A 48 -9.82 -8.77 13.44
CA LYS A 48 -11.17 -9.36 13.30
C LYS A 48 -12.28 -8.55 13.95
N HIS A 49 -11.95 -7.52 14.72
CA HIS A 49 -12.96 -6.69 15.37
C HIS A 49 -13.69 -5.83 14.33
N LYS A 50 -15.02 -5.82 14.35
CA LYS A 50 -15.86 -5.16 13.33
C LYS A 50 -15.55 -3.66 13.16
N SER A 51 -15.27 -2.93 14.24
CA SER A 51 -14.92 -1.51 14.18
C SER A 51 -13.42 -1.28 13.97
N PHE A 52 -12.56 -1.87 14.81
CA PHE A 52 -11.12 -1.64 14.76
C PHE A 52 -10.46 -2.25 13.52
N GLY A 53 -10.92 -3.44 13.08
CA GLY A 53 -10.43 -4.13 11.89
C GLY A 53 -11.10 -3.69 10.59
N ARG A 54 -12.02 -2.71 10.62
CA ARG A 54 -12.84 -2.30 9.47
C ARG A 54 -12.02 -1.83 8.28
N TYR A 55 -10.87 -1.20 8.51
CA TYR A 55 -10.05 -0.72 7.41
C TYR A 55 -9.63 -1.81 6.43
N TYR A 56 -9.34 -3.02 6.91
CA TYR A 56 -8.97 -4.18 6.09
C TYR A 56 -10.06 -5.26 6.06
N LEU A 57 -11.22 -4.99 6.62
CA LEU A 57 -12.34 -5.93 6.71
C LEU A 57 -11.89 -7.32 7.18
N GLY A 58 -11.02 -7.36 8.19
CA GLY A 58 -10.39 -8.58 8.69
C GLY A 58 -11.36 -9.60 9.30
N CYS A 59 -12.62 -9.20 9.54
CA CYS A 59 -13.70 -10.09 9.96
C CYS A 59 -14.27 -10.93 8.80
N LEU A 60 -14.02 -10.57 7.53
CA LEU A 60 -14.52 -11.32 6.38
C LEU A 60 -13.63 -12.54 6.10
N PRO A 61 -14.22 -13.66 5.66
CA PRO A 61 -13.47 -14.84 5.25
C PRO A 61 -12.70 -14.58 3.94
N TRP A 62 -11.57 -15.26 3.77
CA TRP A 62 -10.75 -15.13 2.56
C TRP A 62 -11.17 -16.05 1.42
N ASP A 63 -11.90 -17.10 1.72
CA ASP A 63 -12.26 -18.20 0.83
C ASP A 63 -13.66 -18.06 0.21
N LYS A 64 -14.36 -16.98 0.55
CA LYS A 64 -15.72 -16.73 0.07
C LYS A 64 -15.85 -15.35 -0.54
N PRO A 65 -16.70 -15.19 -1.58
CA PRO A 65 -17.10 -13.89 -2.05
C PRO A 65 -17.72 -13.06 -0.94
N ALA A 66 -17.44 -11.77 -0.92
CA ALA A 66 -17.96 -10.86 0.09
C ALA A 66 -18.14 -9.46 -0.48
N SER A 67 -19.16 -8.74 0.00
CA SER A 67 -19.29 -7.32 -0.27
C SER A 67 -18.22 -6.56 0.50
N ILE A 68 -17.52 -5.67 -0.19
CA ILE A 68 -16.47 -4.80 0.34
C ILE A 68 -16.78 -3.35 0.02
N GLU A 69 -16.10 -2.42 0.66
CA GLU A 69 -16.34 -1.00 0.37
C GLU A 69 -15.38 -0.46 -0.69
N VAL A 70 -14.12 -0.89 -0.68
CA VAL A 70 -13.08 -0.40 -1.59
C VAL A 70 -12.41 -1.56 -2.31
N ILE A 71 -12.40 -1.48 -3.64
CA ILE A 71 -11.66 -2.37 -4.54
C ILE A 71 -10.25 -1.82 -4.68
N SER A 72 -9.25 -2.69 -4.80
CA SER A 72 -7.88 -2.26 -5.07
C SER A 72 -7.66 -1.96 -6.54
N GLY A 73 -7.05 -0.82 -6.86
CA GLY A 73 -6.66 -0.46 -8.22
C GLY A 73 -5.63 -1.39 -8.85
N ALA A 74 -4.93 -2.22 -8.05
CA ALA A 74 -4.01 -3.23 -8.58
C ALA A 74 -4.70 -4.33 -9.41
N TYR A 75 -5.97 -4.60 -9.12
CA TYR A 75 -6.87 -5.40 -9.95
C TYR A 75 -8.30 -4.99 -9.66
N CYS A 76 -9.00 -4.52 -10.69
CA CYS A 76 -10.43 -4.22 -10.63
C CYS A 76 -11.10 -4.59 -11.94
N MET A 77 -12.21 -5.32 -11.85
CA MET A 77 -13.15 -5.49 -12.95
C MET A 77 -14.34 -4.59 -12.68
N LEU A 78 -14.68 -3.73 -13.62
CA LEU A 78 -15.68 -2.69 -13.47
C LEU A 78 -16.80 -2.89 -14.48
N ARG A 79 -18.04 -2.64 -14.08
CA ARG A 79 -19.21 -2.69 -14.93
C ARG A 79 -19.30 -1.40 -15.73
N LYS A 80 -19.41 -1.53 -17.07
CA LYS A 80 -19.46 -0.37 -17.95
C LYS A 80 -20.62 0.57 -17.61
N GLU A 81 -21.82 0.04 -17.42
CA GLU A 81 -23.01 0.81 -17.09
C GLU A 81 -22.88 1.55 -15.75
N ALA A 82 -22.11 0.98 -14.81
CA ALA A 82 -21.82 1.66 -13.56
C ALA A 82 -20.86 2.83 -13.79
N LEU A 83 -19.82 2.65 -14.61
CA LEU A 83 -18.90 3.74 -14.98
C LEU A 83 -19.60 4.85 -15.77
N ASP A 84 -20.49 4.49 -16.71
CA ASP A 84 -21.28 5.46 -17.48
C ASP A 84 -22.14 6.35 -16.55
N LYS A 85 -22.57 5.80 -15.39
CA LYS A 85 -23.36 6.52 -14.39
C LYS A 85 -22.52 7.35 -13.43
N VAL A 86 -21.41 6.83 -12.92
CA VAL A 86 -20.64 7.46 -11.85
C VAL A 86 -19.38 8.19 -12.34
N GLY A 87 -19.01 8.01 -13.61
CA GLY A 87 -17.80 8.54 -14.22
C GLY A 87 -16.59 7.62 -14.06
N LEU A 88 -15.52 7.96 -14.77
CA LEU A 88 -14.25 7.25 -14.80
C LEU A 88 -13.39 7.62 -13.59
N LEU A 89 -12.11 7.22 -13.61
CA LEU A 89 -11.12 7.63 -12.60
C LEU A 89 -10.99 9.17 -12.59
N ASP A 90 -10.83 9.71 -11.40
CA ASP A 90 -10.74 11.14 -11.19
C ASP A 90 -9.28 11.59 -11.28
N GLU A 91 -8.98 12.50 -12.20
CA GLU A 91 -7.62 12.95 -12.53
C GLU A 91 -6.98 13.85 -11.45
N ASP A 92 -7.75 14.30 -10.46
CA ASP A 92 -7.19 15.01 -9.30
C ASP A 92 -6.30 14.09 -8.44
N PHE A 93 -6.45 12.77 -8.59
CA PHE A 93 -5.62 11.77 -7.90
C PHE A 93 -4.44 11.38 -8.81
N PHE A 94 -3.28 11.96 -8.56
CA PHE A 94 -2.07 11.60 -9.32
C PHE A 94 -1.62 10.17 -9.06
N MET A 95 -1.66 9.75 -7.80
CA MET A 95 -1.28 8.40 -7.37
C MET A 95 -1.90 8.13 -6.01
N TYR A 96 -2.53 6.97 -5.84
CA TYR A 96 -3.32 6.56 -4.67
C TYR A 96 -4.61 7.36 -4.48
N GLY A 97 -5.64 6.68 -4.03
CA GLY A 97 -6.94 7.26 -3.71
C GLY A 97 -7.93 7.26 -4.87
N GLU A 98 -7.48 7.13 -6.11
CA GLU A 98 -8.33 6.97 -7.29
C GLU A 98 -9.24 5.75 -7.18
N ASP A 99 -8.73 4.64 -6.63
CA ASP A 99 -9.47 3.42 -6.40
C ASP A 99 -10.49 3.56 -5.26
N ILE A 100 -10.14 4.32 -4.23
CA ILE A 100 -11.03 4.64 -3.10
C ILE A 100 -12.16 5.54 -3.58
N ASP A 101 -11.83 6.57 -4.35
CA ASP A 101 -12.80 7.53 -4.90
C ASP A 101 -13.80 6.85 -5.82
N LEU A 102 -13.32 6.07 -6.80
CA LEU A 102 -14.19 5.34 -7.71
C LEU A 102 -15.08 4.34 -6.95
N SER A 103 -14.49 3.56 -6.02
CA SER A 103 -15.23 2.62 -5.19
C SER A 103 -16.34 3.31 -4.39
N TYR A 104 -16.06 4.48 -3.84
CA TYR A 104 -17.04 5.28 -3.10
C TYR A 104 -18.15 5.82 -4.00
N ARG A 105 -17.82 6.30 -5.20
CA ARG A 105 -18.81 6.76 -6.18
C ARG A 105 -19.71 5.62 -6.66
N LEU A 106 -19.17 4.42 -6.87
CA LEU A 106 -19.96 3.22 -7.18
C LEU A 106 -21.01 2.95 -6.08
N LEU A 107 -20.59 2.94 -4.81
CA LEU A 107 -21.50 2.76 -3.68
C LEU A 107 -22.58 3.87 -3.62
N LYS A 108 -22.19 5.12 -3.81
CA LYS A 108 -23.15 6.25 -3.87
C LYS A 108 -24.09 6.16 -5.07
N GLY A 109 -23.65 5.60 -6.17
CA GLY A 109 -24.45 5.35 -7.36
C GLY A 109 -25.45 4.20 -7.21
N GLY A 110 -25.47 3.53 -6.03
CA GLY A 110 -26.38 2.41 -5.73
C GLY A 110 -25.86 1.05 -6.19
N TYR A 111 -24.57 0.97 -6.56
CA TYR A 111 -23.90 -0.27 -6.88
C TYR A 111 -23.21 -0.88 -5.64
N GLU A 112 -22.76 -2.11 -5.79
CA GLU A 112 -22.03 -2.87 -4.78
C GLU A 112 -20.60 -3.15 -5.27
N ASN A 113 -19.64 -3.12 -4.35
CA ASN A 113 -18.28 -3.56 -4.59
C ASN A 113 -18.07 -4.95 -3.98
N TRP A 114 -17.45 -5.85 -4.73
CA TRP A 114 -17.31 -7.23 -4.32
C TRP A 114 -15.86 -7.70 -4.31
N TYR A 115 -15.55 -8.57 -3.37
CA TYR A 115 -14.33 -9.37 -3.29
C TYR A 115 -14.64 -10.79 -3.78
N ILE A 116 -13.78 -11.31 -4.66
CA ILE A 116 -13.84 -12.70 -5.14
C ILE A 116 -12.56 -13.42 -4.73
N PRO A 117 -12.61 -14.69 -4.25
CA PRO A 117 -11.44 -15.42 -3.76
C PRO A 117 -10.55 -16.00 -4.87
N ALA A 118 -10.64 -15.48 -6.09
CA ALA A 118 -9.65 -15.77 -7.14
C ALA A 118 -8.32 -15.11 -6.78
N THR A 119 -7.21 -15.80 -6.98
CA THR A 119 -5.88 -15.33 -6.57
C THR A 119 -5.08 -14.76 -7.73
N MET A 120 -4.35 -13.68 -7.46
CA MET A 120 -3.32 -13.14 -8.34
C MET A 120 -2.08 -12.74 -7.55
N LEU A 121 -0.91 -12.87 -8.16
CA LEU A 121 0.34 -12.38 -7.58
C LEU A 121 0.49 -10.88 -7.89
N HIS A 122 0.74 -10.09 -6.84
CA HIS A 122 0.98 -8.65 -6.97
C HIS A 122 2.38 -8.30 -6.48
N TYR A 123 3.27 -7.97 -7.41
CA TYR A 123 4.62 -7.50 -7.13
C TYR A 123 4.55 -6.07 -6.58
N LYS A 124 4.45 -5.98 -5.26
CA LYS A 124 4.24 -4.73 -4.54
C LYS A 124 5.55 -3.97 -4.34
N GLY A 125 5.59 -2.71 -4.73
CA GLY A 125 6.73 -1.84 -4.42
C GLY A 125 7.64 -1.51 -5.59
N GLU A 126 7.43 -2.10 -6.76
CA GLU A 126 8.20 -1.76 -7.97
C GLU A 126 8.02 -0.29 -8.39
N SER A 127 6.84 0.28 -8.13
CA SER A 127 6.52 1.67 -8.51
C SER A 127 6.94 2.70 -7.45
N THR A 128 7.09 2.33 -6.18
CA THR A 128 7.37 3.29 -5.10
C THR A 128 7.95 2.63 -3.86
N GLN A 129 9.12 3.10 -3.41
CA GLN A 129 9.66 2.71 -2.12
C GLN A 129 8.82 3.33 -1.00
N LYS A 130 8.11 2.49 -0.25
CA LYS A 130 7.18 2.89 0.85
C LYS A 130 7.85 3.67 1.99
N SER A 131 9.16 3.66 2.07
CA SER A 131 9.94 4.38 3.08
C SER A 131 10.28 5.82 2.68
N SER A 132 9.98 6.23 1.43
CA SER A 132 10.31 7.58 0.99
C SER A 132 9.32 8.61 1.54
N PHE A 133 9.83 9.76 1.94
CA PHE A 133 9.01 10.93 2.33
C PHE A 133 7.97 11.27 1.24
N ARG A 134 8.35 11.12 -0.04
CA ARG A 134 7.48 11.33 -1.19
C ARG A 134 6.25 10.41 -1.17
N TYR A 135 6.41 9.11 -0.86
CA TYR A 135 5.29 8.17 -0.74
C TYR A 135 4.29 8.63 0.33
N VAL A 136 4.81 8.98 1.51
CA VAL A 136 3.99 9.43 2.64
C VAL A 136 3.21 10.69 2.25
N HIS A 137 3.88 11.66 1.64
CA HIS A 137 3.26 12.92 1.20
C HIS A 137 2.12 12.69 0.20
N VAL A 138 2.39 11.95 -0.89
CA VAL A 138 1.40 11.68 -1.95
C VAL A 138 0.20 10.89 -1.40
N PHE A 139 0.43 9.91 -0.52
CA PHE A 139 -0.65 9.15 0.11
C PHE A 139 -1.57 10.03 0.96
N TYR A 140 -1.00 10.92 1.76
CA TYR A 140 -1.80 11.82 2.60
C TYR A 140 -2.49 12.93 1.78
N GLU A 141 -1.85 13.41 0.72
CA GLU A 141 -2.46 14.36 -0.21
C GLU A 141 -3.70 13.75 -0.87
N ALA A 142 -3.60 12.52 -1.37
CA ALA A 142 -4.75 11.79 -1.91
C ALA A 142 -5.89 11.65 -0.89
N MET A 143 -5.57 11.37 0.38
CA MET A 143 -6.57 11.32 1.45
C MET A 143 -7.24 12.67 1.69
N LEU A 144 -6.49 13.77 1.65
CA LEU A 144 -7.05 15.13 1.80
C LEU A 144 -7.95 15.50 0.62
N ILE A 145 -7.57 15.11 -0.61
CA ILE A 145 -8.40 15.29 -1.82
C ILE A 145 -9.72 14.55 -1.63
N PHE A 146 -9.66 13.27 -1.24
CA PHE A 146 -10.84 12.44 -1.00
C PHE A 146 -11.77 13.05 0.04
N PHE A 147 -11.26 13.50 1.19
CA PHE A 147 -12.08 14.14 2.22
C PHE A 147 -12.68 15.46 1.76
N ARG A 148 -11.93 16.27 1.05
CA ARG A 148 -12.43 17.55 0.50
C ARG A 148 -13.59 17.32 -0.47
N LYS A 149 -13.47 16.32 -1.36
CA LYS A 149 -14.50 16.01 -2.38
C LYS A 149 -15.77 15.42 -1.77
N HIS A 150 -15.62 14.54 -0.80
CA HIS A 150 -16.76 13.72 -0.34
C HIS A 150 -17.35 14.13 1.01
N TYR A 151 -16.63 14.89 1.82
CA TYR A 151 -17.08 15.30 3.16
C TYR A 151 -17.27 16.82 3.31
N GLY A 152 -17.03 17.61 2.26
CA GLY A 152 -17.34 19.06 2.20
C GLY A 152 -16.84 19.83 3.41
N HIS A 153 -17.73 20.54 4.11
CA HIS A 153 -17.38 21.39 5.26
C HIS A 153 -16.74 20.63 6.44
N LEU A 154 -17.03 19.36 6.59
CA LEU A 154 -16.41 18.51 7.61
C LEU A 154 -14.95 18.17 7.27
N SER A 155 -14.52 18.43 6.03
CA SER A 155 -13.15 18.16 5.59
C SER A 155 -12.10 18.90 6.42
N LEU A 156 -12.40 20.09 6.92
CA LEU A 156 -11.50 20.85 7.80
C LEU A 156 -11.28 20.16 9.14
N ILE A 157 -12.35 19.69 9.77
CA ILE A 157 -12.29 19.00 11.07
C ILE A 157 -11.49 17.70 10.92
N PHE A 158 -11.65 16.98 9.82
CA PHE A 158 -10.96 15.72 9.58
C PHE A 158 -9.53 15.91 9.05
N SER A 159 -9.27 17.01 8.33
CA SER A 159 -7.92 17.29 7.81
C SER A 159 -6.94 17.73 8.90
N LEU A 160 -7.42 18.41 9.95
CA LEU A 160 -6.56 18.88 11.05
C LEU A 160 -5.82 17.74 11.78
N PRO A 161 -6.50 16.67 12.25
CA PRO A 161 -5.80 15.52 12.87
C PRO A 161 -4.84 14.83 11.93
N ILE A 162 -5.20 14.72 10.63
CA ILE A 162 -4.34 14.09 9.62
C ILE A 162 -3.10 14.96 9.39
N LYS A 163 -3.25 16.26 9.17
CA LYS A 163 -2.13 17.19 9.03
C LYS A 163 -1.23 17.15 10.27
N PHE A 164 -1.82 17.22 11.47
CA PHE A 164 -1.07 17.11 12.71
C PHE A 164 -0.27 15.82 12.80
N ALA A 165 -0.87 14.66 12.46
CA ALA A 165 -0.18 13.38 12.45
C ALA A 165 0.97 13.33 11.43
N ILE A 166 0.81 13.96 10.24
CA ILE A 166 1.86 14.08 9.23
C ILE A 166 3.05 14.87 9.80
N TYR A 167 2.77 16.08 10.32
CA TYR A 167 3.82 16.95 10.86
C TYR A 167 4.49 16.34 12.09
N LEU A 168 3.71 15.70 12.97
CA LEU A 168 4.26 14.99 14.11
C LEU A 168 5.18 13.84 13.68
N LYS A 169 4.74 13.03 12.73
CA LYS A 169 5.57 11.94 12.20
C LYS A 169 6.83 12.45 11.50
N ALA A 170 6.72 13.52 10.73
CA ALA A 170 7.87 14.16 10.08
C ALA A 170 8.85 14.70 11.15
N ALA A 171 8.36 15.39 12.18
CA ALA A 171 9.18 15.90 13.28
C ALA A 171 9.89 14.76 14.04
N LEU A 172 9.16 13.69 14.38
CA LEU A 172 9.75 12.51 15.04
C LEU A 172 10.82 11.83 14.19
N THR A 173 10.60 11.76 12.88
CA THR A 173 11.58 11.20 11.94
C THR A 173 12.84 12.07 11.89
N LEU A 174 12.70 13.40 11.83
CA LEU A 174 13.84 14.33 11.85
C LEU A 174 14.61 14.24 13.15
N VAL A 175 13.91 14.18 14.28
CA VAL A 175 14.56 13.98 15.60
C VAL A 175 15.30 12.65 15.64
N GLY A 176 14.68 11.57 15.13
CA GLY A 176 15.33 10.25 15.03
C GLY A 176 16.60 10.32 14.19
N MET A 177 16.55 10.94 13.01
CA MET A 177 17.73 11.13 12.16
C MET A 177 18.84 11.95 12.85
N GLN A 178 18.49 13.01 13.58
CA GLN A 178 19.48 13.80 14.34
C GLN A 178 20.10 12.99 15.47
N LEU A 179 19.30 12.21 16.20
CA LEU A 179 19.80 11.32 17.25
C LEU A 179 20.72 10.24 16.69
N ASP A 180 20.38 9.66 15.53
CA ASP A 180 21.23 8.65 14.86
C ASP A 180 22.53 9.27 14.37
N ASN A 181 22.48 10.48 13.84
CA ASN A 181 23.69 11.21 13.46
C ASN A 181 24.56 11.54 14.68
N ALA A 182 23.96 12.00 15.78
CA ALA A 182 24.68 12.25 17.03
C ALA A 182 25.30 10.97 17.61
N ARG A 183 24.58 9.84 17.57
CA ARG A 183 25.11 8.53 17.97
C ARG A 183 26.30 8.11 17.11
N LYS A 184 26.21 8.30 15.79
CA LYS A 184 27.33 8.01 14.87
C LYS A 184 28.54 8.88 15.17
N MET A 185 28.36 10.17 15.45
CA MET A 185 29.44 11.10 15.86
C MET A 185 30.09 10.70 17.19
N LEU A 186 29.33 10.09 18.11
CA LEU A 186 29.81 9.58 19.39
C LEU A 186 30.40 8.16 19.29
N GLY A 187 30.56 7.60 18.08
CA GLY A 187 31.19 6.29 17.85
C GLY A 187 30.25 5.10 18.11
N PHE A 188 28.96 5.32 18.37
CA PHE A 188 28.00 4.23 18.45
C PHE A 188 27.58 3.80 17.05
N VAL A 189 28.21 2.75 16.52
CA VAL A 189 27.83 2.12 15.24
C VAL A 189 26.60 1.24 15.51
N ASP A 190 25.49 1.52 14.83
CA ASP A 190 24.32 0.65 14.91
C ASP A 190 24.57 -0.60 14.03
N THR A 191 24.89 -1.71 14.68
CA THR A 191 25.11 -3.01 14.03
C THR A 191 23.84 -3.65 13.47
N ARG A 192 22.68 -2.97 13.55
CA ARG A 192 21.40 -3.48 13.08
C ARG A 192 21.16 -3.35 11.58
N TYR A 193 22.03 -2.66 10.85
CA TYR A 193 22.00 -2.59 9.39
C TYR A 193 22.99 -3.60 8.80
N HIS A 194 22.78 -4.88 9.09
CA HIS A 194 23.24 -5.92 8.19
C HIS A 194 22.25 -5.93 7.03
N ASP A 195 22.69 -5.41 5.88
CA ASP A 195 22.03 -5.70 4.63
C ASP A 195 22.12 -7.23 4.45
N THR A 196 21.02 -7.90 4.74
CA THR A 196 20.88 -9.35 4.57
C THR A 196 20.58 -9.71 3.12
N SER A 197 20.60 -8.72 2.21
CA SER A 197 20.41 -8.95 0.78
C SER A 197 21.56 -9.79 0.27
N ARG A 198 21.23 -10.96 -0.26
CA ARG A 198 22.17 -11.78 -1.03
C ARG A 198 22.08 -11.36 -2.49
N TYR A 199 23.23 -11.07 -3.08
CA TYR A 199 23.32 -10.70 -4.49
C TYR A 199 23.76 -11.91 -5.29
N PHE A 200 23.06 -12.19 -6.39
CA PHE A 200 23.39 -13.27 -7.30
C PHE A 200 23.86 -12.65 -8.61
N PHE A 201 25.11 -12.92 -8.98
CA PHE A 201 25.69 -12.47 -10.24
C PHE A 201 25.80 -13.65 -11.19
N LEU A 202 25.20 -13.51 -12.38
CA LEU A 202 25.28 -14.48 -13.46
C LEU A 202 25.96 -13.82 -14.66
N GLY A 203 27.01 -14.43 -15.20
CA GLY A 203 27.69 -13.86 -16.36
C GLY A 203 28.94 -14.64 -16.77
N SER A 204 29.69 -14.10 -17.74
CA SER A 204 30.99 -14.63 -18.15
C SER A 204 32.06 -14.39 -17.06
N GLU A 205 33.12 -15.17 -17.08
CA GLU A 205 34.21 -15.08 -16.10
C GLU A 205 34.80 -13.66 -15.97
N SER A 206 34.95 -12.95 -17.07
CA SER A 206 35.43 -11.55 -17.08
C SER A 206 34.47 -10.59 -16.39
N SER A 207 33.16 -10.76 -16.62
CA SER A 207 32.12 -9.94 -15.99
C SER A 207 31.99 -10.25 -14.49
N LEU A 208 32.08 -11.52 -14.10
CA LEU A 208 32.04 -11.95 -12.71
C LEU A 208 33.24 -11.44 -11.90
N LYS A 209 34.42 -11.31 -12.51
CA LYS A 209 35.62 -10.72 -11.88
C LYS A 209 35.37 -9.25 -11.49
N ALA A 210 34.76 -8.48 -12.39
CA ALA A 210 34.38 -7.08 -12.09
C ALA A 210 33.33 -6.99 -10.99
N CYS A 211 32.31 -7.86 -11.02
CA CYS A 211 31.26 -7.94 -9.99
C CYS A 211 31.85 -8.34 -8.63
N ARG A 212 32.83 -9.26 -8.59
CA ARG A 212 33.49 -9.68 -7.37
C ARG A 212 34.22 -8.53 -6.69
N ASN A 213 35.04 -7.78 -7.46
CA ASN A 213 35.74 -6.59 -6.97
C ASN A 213 34.76 -5.54 -6.41
N LEU A 214 33.63 -5.34 -7.09
CA LEU A 214 32.60 -4.40 -6.65
C LEU A 214 31.93 -4.86 -5.33
N ALA A 215 31.60 -6.14 -5.23
CA ALA A 215 31.00 -6.71 -4.04
C ALA A 215 31.95 -6.65 -2.83
N GLU A 216 33.23 -6.97 -3.01
CA GLU A 216 34.24 -6.86 -1.98
C GLU A 216 34.42 -5.41 -1.51
N THR A 217 34.52 -4.46 -2.45
CA THR A 217 34.68 -3.03 -2.14
C THR A 217 33.46 -2.48 -1.34
N LYS A 218 32.26 -3.00 -1.59
CA LYS A 218 31.04 -2.57 -0.92
C LYS A 218 30.62 -3.46 0.26
N GLY A 219 31.36 -4.52 0.57
CA GLY A 219 31.05 -5.46 1.65
C GLY A 219 29.73 -6.21 1.44
N LEU A 220 29.37 -6.51 0.18
CA LEU A 220 28.12 -7.19 -0.16
C LEU A 220 28.29 -8.71 -0.05
N GLN A 221 27.27 -9.41 0.47
CA GLN A 221 27.19 -10.86 0.40
C GLN A 221 26.74 -11.27 -1.00
N ALA A 222 27.61 -11.92 -1.78
CA ALA A 222 27.32 -12.24 -3.18
C ALA A 222 27.69 -13.69 -3.52
N GLU A 223 26.87 -14.31 -4.37
CA GLU A 223 27.11 -15.61 -4.99
C GLU A 223 27.28 -15.41 -6.51
N TYR A 224 28.18 -16.18 -7.12
CA TYR A 224 28.58 -15.98 -8.50
C TYR A 224 28.34 -17.27 -9.29
N PHE A 225 27.63 -17.14 -10.39
CA PHE A 225 27.29 -18.24 -11.28
C PHE A 225 27.81 -17.97 -12.69
N GLU A 226 28.63 -18.87 -13.21
CA GLU A 226 29.16 -18.77 -14.58
C GLU A 226 28.11 -19.26 -15.57
N ALA A 227 27.79 -18.42 -16.57
CA ALA A 227 26.94 -18.79 -17.68
C ALA A 227 27.77 -19.66 -18.65
N THR A 228 27.57 -20.99 -18.60
CA THR A 228 28.04 -21.88 -19.63
C THR A 228 27.23 -21.66 -20.90
N ALA A 229 27.85 -21.14 -21.95
CA ALA A 229 27.25 -21.14 -23.28
C ALA A 229 27.08 -22.58 -23.73
N ASN A 230 25.86 -23.05 -23.90
CA ASN A 230 25.52 -24.23 -24.66
C ASN A 230 25.39 -23.87 -26.13
#